data_57b494889a077c8fb598917bade94a6a
#
_entry.id   57b494889a077c8fb598917bade94a6a
#
_cell.length_a   1.000
_cell.length_b   1.000
_cell.length_c   1.000
_cell.angle_alpha   90.00
_cell.angle_beta   90.00
_cell.angle_gamma   90.00
#
_symmetry.space_group_name_H-M   'P 1'
#
loop_
_entity.id
_entity.type
_entity.pdbx_description
1 polymer ?
#
loop_
_entity_poly.entity_id
_entity_poly.type
_entity_poly.pdbx_seq_one_letter_code
_entity_poly.pdbx_strand_id
1 'polypeptide(L)' 'MILLIDNYDSFVHNLARYFQRLGQQTLVVRNDAMTIDEIRELKPTAIVLSPGPCV' A
#
# COMPACT_ATOMS: atom_id res chain seq x y z
N MET A 1 5.11 8.91 -4.61
CA MET A 1 3.92 8.05 -4.47
C MET A 1 4.21 6.96 -3.46
N ILE A 2 3.27 6.73 -2.57
CA ILE A 2 3.38 5.70 -1.54
C ILE A 2 2.55 4.50 -1.97
N LEU A 3 3.15 3.33 -1.99
CA LEU A 3 2.47 2.10 -2.33
C LEU A 3 2.06 1.38 -1.05
N LEU A 4 0.76 1.13 -0.91
CA LEU A 4 0.22 0.37 0.21
C LEU A 4 -0.14 -1.04 -0.27
N ILE A 5 0.49 -2.03 0.32
CA ILE A 5 0.19 -3.43 0.00
C ILE A 5 -0.83 -3.94 1.00
N ASP A 6 -2.02 -4.23 0.51
CA ASP A 6 -3.11 -4.73 1.33
C ASP A 6 -2.99 -6.24 1.49
N ASN A 7 -2.80 -6.67 2.71
CA ASN A 7 -2.73 -8.08 3.05
C ASN A 7 -4.06 -8.56 3.68
N TYR A 8 -5.16 -8.25 2.97
CA TYR A 8 -6.51 -8.60 3.39
C TYR A 8 -6.90 -7.97 4.73
N ASP A 9 -6.43 -6.76 4.95
CA ASP A 9 -6.74 -6.00 6.15
C ASP A 9 -7.56 -4.77 5.79
N SER A 10 -8.72 -4.61 6.43
CA SER A 10 -9.57 -3.45 6.19
C SER A 10 -8.93 -2.15 6.68
N PHE A 11 -7.92 -2.23 7.51
CA PHE A 11 -7.24 -1.07 8.06
C PHE A 11 -6.47 -0.28 7.01
N VAL A 12 -6.18 -0.88 5.86
CA VAL A 12 -5.41 -0.24 4.81
C VAL A 12 -6.07 1.04 4.30
N HIS A 13 -7.41 1.08 4.27
CA HIS A 13 -8.12 2.25 3.79
C HIS A 13 -7.93 3.46 4.71
N ASN A 14 -7.84 3.23 6.01
CA ASN A 14 -7.55 4.28 6.98
C ASN A 14 -6.13 4.81 6.80
N LEU A 15 -5.19 3.93 6.55
CA LEU A 15 -3.81 4.33 6.27
C LEU A 15 -3.72 5.15 5.00
N ALA A 16 -4.43 4.74 3.94
CA ALA A 16 -4.44 5.48 2.69
C ALA A 16 -4.96 6.90 2.90
N ARG A 17 -6.05 7.05 3.65
CA ARG A 17 -6.59 8.37 3.97
C ARG A 17 -5.61 9.22 4.74
N TYR A 18 -4.91 8.62 5.68
CA TYR A 18 -3.92 9.33 6.48
C TYR A 18 -2.82 9.92 5.60
N PHE A 19 -2.27 9.12 4.71
CA PHE A 19 -1.23 9.60 3.80
C PHE A 19 -1.74 10.65 2.83
N GLN A 20 -2.98 10.50 2.36
CA GLN A 20 -3.59 11.50 1.48
C GLN A 20 -3.75 12.84 2.18
N ARG A 21 -4.10 12.84 3.47
CA ARG A 21 -4.19 14.06 4.26
C ARG A 21 -2.85 14.75 4.39
N LEU A 22 -1.77 13.99 4.38
CA LEU A 22 -0.41 14.55 4.43
C LEU A 22 0.05 15.05 3.06
N GLY A 23 -0.81 15.01 2.05
CA GLY A 23 -0.48 15.46 0.72
C GLY A 23 0.29 14.46 -0.11
N GLN A 24 0.30 13.19 0.29
CA GLN A 24 0.99 12.13 -0.42
C GLN A 24 0.05 11.40 -1.37
N GLN A 25 0.53 11.12 -2.57
CA GLN A 25 -0.19 10.23 -3.47
C GLN A 25 -0.02 8.80 -2.98
N THR A 26 -1.12 8.08 -2.90
CA THR A 26 -1.11 6.70 -2.44
C THR A 26 -1.78 5.79 -3.47
N LEU A 27 -1.25 4.58 -3.58
CA LEU A 27 -1.84 3.52 -4.38
C LEU A 27 -2.00 2.31 -3.49
N VAL A 28 -3.22 1.76 -3.44
CA VAL A 28 -3.51 0.58 -2.63
C VAL A 28 -3.66 -0.61 -3.56
N VAL A 29 -2.86 -1.65 -3.34
CA VAL A 29 -2.95 -2.89 -4.11
C VAL A 29 -2.96 -4.06 -3.15
N ARG A 30 -3.61 -5.14 -3.55
CA ARG A 30 -3.57 -6.37 -2.78
C ARG A 30 -2.24 -7.08 -2.98
N ASN A 31 -1.86 -7.88 -2.01
CA ASN A 31 -0.56 -8.56 -2.01
C ASN A 31 -0.39 -9.53 -3.18
N ASP A 32 -1.49 -9.99 -3.78
CA ASP A 32 -1.46 -10.90 -4.92
C ASP A 32 -1.75 -10.20 -6.26
N ALA A 33 -1.95 -8.88 -6.25
CA ALA A 33 -2.34 -8.15 -7.44
C ALA A 33 -1.16 -7.69 -8.29
N MET A 34 0.03 -7.59 -7.70
CA MET A 34 1.21 -7.11 -8.41
C MET A 34 2.41 -7.99 -8.11
N THR A 35 3.24 -8.16 -9.12
CA THR A 35 4.53 -8.82 -8.95
C THR A 35 5.56 -7.83 -8.47
N ILE A 36 6.70 -8.35 -8.00
CA ILE A 36 7.82 -7.51 -7.57
C ILE A 36 8.33 -6.64 -8.73
N ASP A 37 8.34 -7.20 -9.94
CA ASP A 37 8.78 -6.45 -11.11
C ASP A 37 7.87 -5.28 -11.41
N GLU A 38 6.56 -5.48 -11.28
CA GLU A 38 5.59 -4.41 -11.47
C GLU A 38 5.77 -3.31 -10.43
N ILE A 39 6.05 -3.68 -9.18
CA ILE A 39 6.31 -2.72 -8.12
C ILE A 39 7.57 -1.92 -8.43
N ARG A 40 8.62 -2.57 -8.93
CA ARG A 40 9.85 -1.88 -9.31
C ARG A 40 9.62 -0.86 -10.41
N GLU A 41 8.74 -1.18 -11.37
CA GLU A 41 8.44 -0.25 -12.45
C GLU A 41 7.69 0.99 -11.97
N LEU A 42 6.87 0.85 -10.94
CA LEU A 42 6.17 1.99 -10.35
C LEU A 42 7.10 2.98 -9.67
N LYS A 43 8.25 2.52 -9.20
CA LYS A 43 9.24 3.33 -8.48
C LYS A 43 8.61 4.15 -7.36
N PRO A 44 7.90 3.51 -6.42
CA PRO A 44 7.28 4.27 -5.33
C PRO A 44 8.36 4.86 -4.41
N THR A 45 8.02 5.99 -3.80
CA THR A 45 8.91 6.61 -2.81
C THR A 45 9.03 5.73 -1.57
N ALA A 46 7.94 5.07 -1.20
CA ALA A 46 7.90 4.20 -0.04
C ALA A 46 6.89 3.08 -0.28
N ILE A 47 7.12 1.96 0.36
CA ILE A 47 6.22 0.80 0.33
C ILE A 47 5.80 0.53 1.77
N VAL A 48 4.49 0.51 2.00
CA VAL A 48 3.94 0.20 3.31
C VAL A 48 3.18 -1.12 3.22
N LEU A 49 3.54 -2.06 4.07
CA LEU A 49 2.85 -3.34 4.15
C LEU A 49 1.79 -3.24 5.23
N SER A 50 0.54 -3.43 4.84
CA SER A 50 -0.55 -3.53 5.81
C SER A 50 -0.39 -4.85 6.57
N PRO A 51 -0.36 -4.81 7.89
CA PRO A 51 -0.26 -6.05 8.66
C PRO A 51 -1.49 -6.90 8.43
N GLY A 52 -1.28 -8.18 8.14
CA GLY A 52 -2.39 -9.11 8.05
C GLY A 52 -3.04 -9.34 9.41
N PRO A 53 -4.12 -10.10 9.45
CA PRO A 53 -4.73 -10.42 10.73
C PRO A 53 -3.70 -11.07 11.65
N CYS A 54 -3.63 -10.55 12.86
CA CYS A 54 -2.73 -11.10 13.86
C CYS A 54 -3.11 -12.53 14.19
N VAL A 55 -2.17 -13.39 14.09
CA VAL A 55 -2.37 -14.80 14.41
C VAL A 55 -1.73 -15.10 15.74
#